data_205d55af4c631678fcc8c06056157c19
#
_entry.id   205d55af4c631678fcc8c06056157c19
#
_cell.length_a   1.000
_cell.length_b   1.000
_cell.length_c   1.000
_cell.angle_alpha   90.00
_cell.angle_beta   90.00
_cell.angle_gamma   90.00
#
_symmetry.space_group_name_H-M   'P 1'
#
loop_
_entity.id
_entity.type
_entity.pdbx_description
1 polymer ?
#
loop_
_entity_poly.entity_id
_entity_poly.type
_entity_poly.pdbx_seq_one_letter_code
_entity_poly.pdbx_strand_id
1 'polypeptide(L)'
;MGVLVNSNLFKINMFKNIWDIENQDLEKNCCIEIPLLAIQTGTYGIAEKIYAIRNAVSKEERDRLKLSLFVVMWQGIFTRKNNNGCVSLSSLVCIDIDHQTKQDLDYIRQTISGWPFVLAFFRSPSGDGLKVIVRTDNYIIADYGNCYRQVEQLFTDAFGIKPDKLCEDLSHPCFISYDPDMYYNPYAVP
;
A
#
# COMPACT_ATOMS: atom_id res chain seq x y z
N MET A 1 -16.85 23.39 -4.83
CA MET A 1 -17.47 22.57 -5.91
C MET A 1 -16.71 21.26 -5.92
N GLY A 2 -17.23 20.24 -5.20
CA GLY A 2 -16.56 18.93 -5.10
C GLY A 2 -16.66 18.20 -6.44
N VAL A 3 -15.54 17.99 -7.09
CA VAL A 3 -15.45 17.11 -8.23
C VAL A 3 -15.76 15.71 -7.71
N LEU A 4 -16.85 15.10 -8.11
CA LEU A 4 -17.11 13.68 -7.95
C LEU A 4 -16.01 12.93 -8.72
N VAL A 5 -14.93 12.61 -8.05
CA VAL A 5 -13.95 11.66 -8.55
C VAL A 5 -14.71 10.34 -8.74
N ASN A 6 -14.53 9.74 -9.88
CA ASN A 6 -15.22 8.50 -10.27
C ASN A 6 -14.70 7.37 -9.33
N SER A 7 -15.27 7.27 -8.13
CA SER A 7 -14.88 6.42 -7.01
C SER A 7 -14.98 4.90 -7.29
N ASN A 8 -15.37 4.54 -8.52
CA ASN A 8 -15.53 3.15 -8.95
C ASN A 8 -14.31 2.56 -9.67
N LEU A 9 -13.23 3.34 -9.86
CA LEU A 9 -12.11 2.90 -10.69
C LEU A 9 -11.22 1.83 -10.03
N PHE A 10 -11.05 1.87 -8.70
CA PHE A 10 -10.14 0.94 -8.02
C PHE A 10 -10.87 0.23 -6.88
N LYS A 11 -11.20 -1.03 -7.12
CA LYS A 11 -11.71 -1.91 -6.07
C LYS A 11 -10.60 -2.81 -5.57
N ILE A 12 -10.48 -2.89 -4.25
CA ILE A 12 -9.44 -3.63 -3.54
C ILE A 12 -10.05 -4.36 -2.35
N ASN A 13 -9.28 -5.24 -1.73
CA ASN A 13 -9.69 -5.85 -0.47
C ASN A 13 -8.93 -5.27 0.71
N MET A 14 -9.63 -5.19 1.84
CA MET A 14 -9.05 -4.95 3.15
C MET A 14 -9.46 -6.08 4.10
N PHE A 15 -8.47 -6.71 4.74
CA PHE A 15 -8.67 -7.79 5.71
C PHE A 15 -8.38 -7.28 7.12
N LYS A 16 -9.06 -7.87 8.11
CA LYS A 16 -8.97 -7.45 9.51
C LYS A 16 -7.55 -7.56 10.08
N ASN A 17 -6.79 -8.56 9.64
CA ASN A 17 -5.39 -8.79 10.02
C ASN A 17 -4.73 -9.80 9.07
N ILE A 18 -3.47 -10.16 9.36
CA ILE A 18 -2.70 -11.07 8.51
C ILE A 18 -3.25 -12.52 8.50
N TRP A 19 -3.95 -12.95 9.54
CA TRP A 19 -4.52 -14.32 9.65
C TRP A 19 -5.92 -14.44 9.03
N ASP A 20 -6.57 -13.31 8.77
CA ASP A 20 -7.83 -13.28 8.03
C ASP A 20 -7.52 -13.52 6.55
N ILE A 21 -7.71 -14.77 6.10
CA ILE A 21 -7.26 -15.23 4.78
C ILE A 21 -8.38 -15.37 3.76
N GLU A 22 -9.63 -15.36 4.19
CA GLU A 22 -10.79 -15.55 3.32
C GLU A 22 -11.63 -14.29 3.27
N ASN A 23 -11.92 -13.82 2.05
CA ASN A 23 -12.95 -12.82 1.83
C ASN A 23 -14.23 -13.54 1.46
N GLN A 24 -15.04 -13.87 2.45
CA GLN A 24 -16.33 -14.57 2.25
C GLN A 24 -17.41 -13.65 1.66
N ASP A 25 -17.24 -12.34 1.79
CA ASP A 25 -18.16 -11.34 1.25
C ASP A 25 -17.47 -10.51 0.17
N LEU A 26 -17.66 -10.90 -1.10
CA LEU A 26 -17.21 -10.08 -2.24
C LEU A 26 -17.83 -8.66 -2.21
N GLU A 27 -18.91 -8.46 -1.44
CA GLU A 27 -19.50 -7.14 -1.16
C GLU A 27 -18.60 -6.25 -0.28
N LYS A 28 -17.61 -6.83 0.42
CA LYS A 28 -16.61 -6.07 1.20
C LYS A 28 -15.45 -5.53 0.35
N ASN A 29 -15.56 -5.59 -0.97
CA ASN A 29 -14.64 -4.88 -1.83
C ASN A 29 -14.81 -3.38 -1.59
N CYS A 30 -13.79 -2.79 -1.00
CA CYS A 30 -13.83 -1.36 -0.72
C CYS A 30 -13.22 -0.57 -1.88
N CYS A 31 -13.69 0.64 -2.05
CA CYS A 31 -12.99 1.61 -2.86
C CYS A 31 -11.71 2.04 -2.14
N ILE A 32 -10.71 2.40 -2.91
CA ILE A 32 -9.37 2.76 -2.43
C ILE A 32 -9.38 3.91 -1.41
N GLU A 33 -10.35 4.81 -1.49
CA GLU A 33 -10.48 5.95 -0.60
C GLU A 33 -10.70 5.54 0.86
N ILE A 34 -11.31 4.36 1.11
CA ILE A 34 -11.56 3.89 2.48
C ILE A 34 -10.25 3.66 3.26
N PRO A 35 -9.32 2.80 2.79
CA PRO A 35 -8.04 2.65 3.49
C PRO A 35 -7.18 3.91 3.44
N LEU A 36 -7.22 4.73 2.38
CA LEU A 36 -6.47 5.98 2.32
C LEU A 36 -6.98 6.97 3.38
N LEU A 37 -8.30 7.13 3.53
CA LEU A 37 -8.88 7.96 4.58
C LEU A 37 -8.52 7.43 5.98
N ALA A 38 -8.56 6.12 6.18
CA ALA A 38 -8.18 5.50 7.45
C ALA A 38 -6.70 5.72 7.78
N ILE A 39 -5.80 5.69 6.77
CA ILE A 39 -4.38 6.02 6.92
C ILE A 39 -4.21 7.48 7.32
N GLN A 40 -4.91 8.40 6.67
CA GLN A 40 -4.79 9.83 6.93
C GLN A 40 -5.34 10.23 8.29
N THR A 41 -6.47 9.65 8.69
CA THR A 41 -7.19 10.05 9.91
C THR A 41 -6.86 9.19 11.13
N GLY A 42 -6.27 7.99 10.94
CA GLY A 42 -5.98 7.05 12.02
C GLY A 42 -7.22 6.42 12.65
N THR A 43 -8.37 6.45 11.97
CA THR A 43 -9.63 5.87 12.44
C THR A 43 -9.53 4.37 12.71
N TYR A 44 -10.55 3.78 13.35
CA TYR A 44 -10.61 2.36 13.73
C TYR A 44 -9.49 1.89 14.67
N GLY A 45 -8.95 2.80 15.49
CA GLY A 45 -7.85 2.51 16.41
C GLY A 45 -6.49 2.31 15.70
N ILE A 46 -6.37 2.76 14.44
CA ILE A 46 -5.13 2.62 13.67
C ILE A 46 -4.04 3.53 14.24
N ALA A 47 -4.37 4.78 14.58
CA ALA A 47 -3.38 5.72 15.11
C ALA A 47 -2.73 5.19 16.39
N GLU A 48 -3.53 4.69 17.34
CA GLU A 48 -3.05 4.14 18.61
C GLU A 48 -2.13 2.93 18.40
N LYS A 49 -2.52 2.03 17.51
CA LYS A 49 -1.69 0.85 17.15
C LYS A 49 -0.37 1.28 16.52
N ILE A 50 -0.39 2.24 15.59
CA ILE A 50 0.82 2.73 14.93
C ILE A 50 1.74 3.47 15.93
N TYR A 51 1.19 4.25 16.86
CA TYR A 51 1.98 4.85 17.93
C TYR A 51 2.64 3.77 18.80
N ALA A 52 1.92 2.71 19.18
CA ALA A 52 2.50 1.61 19.93
C ALA A 52 3.64 0.90 19.15
N ILE A 53 3.45 0.66 17.85
CA ILE A 53 4.46 0.05 16.98
C ILE A 53 5.72 0.92 16.89
N ARG A 54 5.57 2.24 16.69
CA ARG A 54 6.70 3.17 16.56
C ARG A 54 7.45 3.41 17.87
N ASN A 55 6.80 3.17 19.02
CA ASN A 55 7.40 3.27 20.34
C ASN A 55 7.81 1.91 20.94
N ALA A 56 7.68 0.82 20.21
CA ALA A 56 8.07 -0.50 20.66
C ALA A 56 9.58 -0.56 21.01
N VAL A 57 9.91 -1.16 22.13
CA VAL A 57 11.28 -1.19 22.66
C VAL A 57 12.17 -2.22 21.97
N SER A 58 11.58 -3.20 21.26
CA SER A 58 12.32 -4.20 20.49
C SER A 58 11.70 -4.46 19.12
N LYS A 59 12.49 -5.07 18.23
CA LYS A 59 12.00 -5.50 16.92
C LYS A 59 10.90 -6.56 17.05
N GLU A 60 11.08 -7.51 17.95
CA GLU A 60 10.14 -8.61 18.21
C GLU A 60 8.79 -8.08 18.68
N GLU A 61 8.79 -7.10 19.56
CA GLU A 61 7.56 -6.43 20.00
C GLU A 61 6.89 -5.69 18.84
N ARG A 62 7.65 -4.93 18.07
CA ARG A 62 7.18 -4.21 16.90
C ARG A 62 6.52 -5.14 15.89
N ASP A 63 7.18 -6.25 15.55
CA ASP A 63 6.67 -7.21 14.59
C ASP A 63 5.41 -7.91 15.12
N ARG A 64 5.34 -8.24 16.40
CA ARG A 64 4.14 -8.79 17.05
C ARG A 64 2.95 -7.82 16.99
N LEU A 65 3.17 -6.53 17.25
CA LEU A 65 2.12 -5.51 17.20
C LEU A 65 1.58 -5.31 15.79
N LYS A 66 2.45 -5.34 14.76
CA LYS A 66 2.03 -5.25 13.35
C LYS A 66 1.02 -6.31 12.96
N LEU A 67 1.09 -7.52 13.51
CA LEU A 67 0.19 -8.62 13.19
C LEU A 67 -1.29 -8.32 13.48
N SER A 68 -1.59 -7.33 14.33
CA SER A 68 -2.94 -6.89 14.67
C SER A 68 -3.50 -5.81 13.74
N LEU A 69 -2.68 -5.30 12.81
CA LEU A 69 -3.11 -4.28 11.85
C LEU A 69 -4.02 -4.88 10.77
N PHE A 70 -4.89 -4.04 10.24
CA PHE A 70 -5.52 -4.33 8.96
C PHE A 70 -4.45 -4.52 7.88
N VAL A 71 -4.76 -5.35 6.89
CA VAL A 71 -3.95 -5.51 5.69
C VAL A 71 -4.76 -5.17 4.46
N VAL A 72 -4.13 -4.51 3.52
CA VAL A 72 -4.74 -4.05 2.27
C VAL A 72 -4.09 -4.78 1.11
N MET A 73 -4.92 -5.31 0.22
CA MET A 73 -4.51 -5.91 -1.04
C MET A 73 -4.70 -4.85 -2.14
N TRP A 74 -3.74 -3.95 -2.26
CA TRP A 74 -3.79 -2.88 -3.27
C TRP A 74 -3.86 -3.41 -4.70
N GLN A 75 -3.35 -4.61 -4.93
CA GLN A 75 -3.24 -5.26 -6.23
C GLN A 75 -4.58 -5.62 -6.86
N GLY A 76 -5.64 -5.79 -6.05
CA GLY A 76 -6.95 -6.14 -6.62
C GLY A 76 -7.90 -6.79 -5.64
N ILE A 77 -8.79 -7.60 -6.20
CA ILE A 77 -9.84 -8.34 -5.52
C ILE A 77 -9.47 -9.81 -5.41
N PHE A 78 -9.56 -10.34 -4.19
CA PHE A 78 -9.20 -11.69 -3.84
C PHE A 78 -10.35 -12.35 -3.10
N THR A 79 -10.72 -13.56 -3.50
CA THR A 79 -11.58 -14.45 -2.71
C THR A 79 -10.82 -15.04 -1.53
N ARG A 80 -9.50 -15.17 -1.69
CA ARG A 80 -8.57 -15.72 -0.72
C ARG A 80 -7.24 -15.01 -0.84
N LYS A 81 -6.56 -14.73 0.28
CA LYS A 81 -5.27 -14.05 0.31
C LYS A 81 -4.13 -14.98 -0.13
N ASN A 82 -4.16 -15.38 -1.38
CA ASN A 82 -3.13 -16.10 -2.11
C ASN A 82 -3.27 -15.82 -3.62
N ASN A 83 -2.26 -16.17 -4.40
CA ASN A 83 -2.21 -15.89 -5.85
C ASN A 83 -3.41 -16.48 -6.62
N ASN A 84 -3.83 -17.71 -6.27
CA ASN A 84 -4.97 -18.37 -6.92
C ASN A 84 -6.32 -17.73 -6.55
N GLY A 85 -6.37 -16.93 -5.49
CA GLY A 85 -7.56 -16.24 -5.05
C GLY A 85 -7.80 -14.91 -5.75
N CYS A 86 -6.87 -14.42 -6.55
CA CYS A 86 -7.04 -13.17 -7.30
C CYS A 86 -8.13 -13.31 -8.36
N VAL A 87 -9.14 -12.46 -8.28
CA VAL A 87 -10.29 -12.42 -9.22
C VAL A 87 -10.09 -11.35 -10.29
N SER A 88 -9.58 -10.20 -9.89
CA SER A 88 -9.29 -9.09 -10.78
C SER A 88 -8.21 -8.17 -10.22
N LEU A 89 -7.40 -7.61 -11.11
CA LEU A 89 -6.45 -6.58 -10.72
C LEU A 89 -7.12 -5.21 -10.60
N SER A 90 -6.58 -4.39 -9.72
CA SER A 90 -6.89 -2.97 -9.59
C SER A 90 -6.05 -2.08 -10.51
N SER A 91 -5.06 -2.65 -11.20
CA SER A 91 -4.00 -1.92 -11.92
C SER A 91 -3.16 -1.03 -11.00
N LEU A 92 -2.98 -1.47 -9.76
CA LEU A 92 -2.11 -0.83 -8.79
C LEU A 92 -0.96 -1.76 -8.39
N VAL A 93 0.20 -1.15 -8.19
CA VAL A 93 1.39 -1.79 -7.61
C VAL A 93 1.72 -1.07 -6.30
N CYS A 94 1.99 -1.84 -5.25
CA CYS A 94 2.50 -1.29 -3.99
C CYS A 94 4.01 -1.50 -3.92
N ILE A 95 4.76 -0.42 -3.87
CA ILE A 95 6.21 -0.42 -3.64
C ILE A 95 6.46 -0.18 -2.16
N ASP A 96 7.29 -1.01 -1.55
CA ASP A 96 7.69 -0.91 -0.15
C ASP A 96 9.16 -0.53 -0.04
N ILE A 97 9.44 0.63 0.52
CA ILE A 97 10.78 1.17 0.74
C ILE A 97 11.03 1.19 2.23
N ASP A 98 11.93 0.32 2.70
CA ASP A 98 12.23 0.17 4.12
C ASP A 98 13.58 0.75 4.51
N HIS A 99 13.76 1.00 5.81
CA HIS A 99 15.05 1.32 6.44
C HIS A 99 15.76 2.55 5.85
N GLN A 100 15.02 3.60 5.59
CA GLN A 100 15.57 4.87 5.10
C GLN A 100 15.77 5.88 6.23
N THR A 101 16.74 6.78 6.06
CA THR A 101 16.85 7.95 6.94
C THR A 101 15.68 8.91 6.71
N LYS A 102 15.40 9.77 7.70
CA LYS A 102 14.38 10.81 7.52
C LYS A 102 14.66 11.70 6.30
N GLN A 103 15.93 12.06 6.10
CA GLN A 103 16.34 12.93 4.98
C GLN A 103 16.09 12.24 3.63
N ASP A 104 16.39 10.94 3.51
CA ASP A 104 16.14 10.17 2.30
C ASP A 104 14.64 10.06 2.03
N LEU A 105 13.83 9.76 3.08
CA LEU A 105 12.37 9.73 2.94
C LEU A 105 11.79 11.07 2.49
N ASP A 106 12.25 12.18 3.04
CA ASP A 106 11.79 13.52 2.66
C ASP A 106 12.15 13.82 1.19
N TYR A 107 13.36 13.47 0.76
CA TYR A 107 13.80 13.61 -0.63
C TYR A 107 12.99 12.72 -1.60
N ILE A 108 12.77 11.45 -1.26
CA ILE A 108 11.95 10.53 -2.05
C ILE A 108 10.52 11.07 -2.18
N ARG A 109 9.88 11.45 -1.06
CA ARG A 109 8.51 12.00 -1.04
C ARG A 109 8.39 13.22 -1.96
N GLN A 110 9.33 14.16 -1.85
CA GLN A 110 9.34 15.36 -2.69
C GLN A 110 9.46 15.01 -4.18
N THR A 111 10.33 14.07 -4.52
CA THR A 111 10.58 13.68 -5.91
C THR A 111 9.36 12.97 -6.51
N ILE A 112 8.84 11.94 -5.82
CA ILE A 112 7.75 11.11 -6.37
C ILE A 112 6.38 11.81 -6.36
N SER A 113 6.22 12.88 -5.57
CA SER A 113 4.98 13.70 -5.63
C SER A 113 4.78 14.37 -6.99
N GLY A 114 5.85 14.53 -7.78
CA GLY A 114 5.80 15.01 -9.15
C GLY A 114 5.58 13.92 -10.21
N TRP A 115 5.57 12.64 -9.83
CA TRP A 115 5.39 11.56 -10.79
C TRP A 115 3.91 11.35 -11.11
N PRO A 116 3.49 11.42 -12.38
CA PRO A 116 2.07 11.39 -12.74
C PRO A 116 1.37 10.07 -12.45
N PHE A 117 2.13 8.97 -12.35
CA PHE A 117 1.62 7.63 -12.08
C PHE A 117 1.60 7.28 -10.58
N VAL A 118 2.12 8.13 -9.69
CA VAL A 118 2.03 7.92 -8.24
C VAL A 118 0.67 8.36 -7.74
N LEU A 119 -0.12 7.36 -7.30
CA LEU A 119 -1.48 7.57 -6.81
C LEU A 119 -1.49 8.01 -5.35
N ALA A 120 -0.70 7.36 -4.51
CA ALA A 120 -0.58 7.70 -3.10
C ALA A 120 0.76 7.24 -2.54
N PHE A 121 1.21 7.89 -1.48
CA PHE A 121 2.27 7.35 -0.62
C PHE A 121 2.07 7.77 0.83
N PHE A 122 2.54 6.92 1.72
CA PHE A 122 2.41 7.10 3.16
C PHE A 122 3.53 6.40 3.92
N ARG A 123 3.82 6.90 5.12
CA ARG A 123 4.84 6.35 6.01
C ARG A 123 4.50 4.92 6.43
N SER A 124 5.48 4.04 6.44
CA SER A 124 5.33 2.66 6.90
C SER A 124 4.89 2.58 8.37
N PRO A 125 4.33 1.45 8.82
CA PRO A 125 3.96 1.26 10.22
C PRO A 125 5.12 1.47 11.20
N SER A 126 6.32 1.06 10.83
CA SER A 126 7.54 1.24 11.64
C SER A 126 8.00 2.70 11.70
N GLY A 127 7.65 3.50 10.72
CA GLY A 127 8.01 4.91 10.63
C GLY A 127 9.33 5.21 9.92
N ASP A 128 10.10 4.20 9.55
CA ASP A 128 11.41 4.26 8.89
C ASP A 128 11.36 3.84 7.41
N GLY A 129 10.16 3.81 6.83
CA GLY A 129 9.94 3.42 5.44
C GLY A 129 8.76 4.16 4.82
N LEU A 130 8.58 3.93 3.53
CA LEU A 130 7.54 4.53 2.71
C LEU A 130 6.83 3.44 1.89
N LYS A 131 5.51 3.48 1.88
CA LYS A 131 4.70 2.67 0.99
C LYS A 131 4.16 3.56 -0.12
N VAL A 132 4.39 3.15 -1.38
CA VAL A 132 4.01 3.92 -2.55
C VAL A 132 3.05 3.11 -3.40
N ILE A 133 1.90 3.68 -3.69
CA ILE A 133 0.89 3.07 -4.56
C ILE A 133 1.01 3.72 -5.94
N VAL A 134 1.37 2.89 -6.90
CA VAL A 134 1.62 3.30 -8.30
C VAL A 134 0.49 2.79 -9.18
N ARG A 135 -0.04 3.66 -10.02
CA ARG A 135 -1.00 3.29 -11.05
C ARG A 135 -0.29 2.75 -12.27
N THR A 136 -0.79 1.65 -12.80
CA THR A 136 -0.28 0.97 -14.00
C THR A 136 -1.42 0.71 -14.98
N ASP A 137 -1.09 0.26 -16.17
CA ASP A 137 -2.03 -0.21 -17.19
C ASP A 137 -2.15 -1.74 -17.26
N ASN A 138 -1.58 -2.44 -16.26
CA ASN A 138 -1.66 -3.91 -16.20
C ASN A 138 -3.01 -4.37 -15.66
N TYR A 139 -3.73 -5.16 -16.45
CA TYR A 139 -4.98 -5.85 -16.10
C TYR A 139 -4.84 -7.39 -16.18
N ILE A 140 -3.64 -7.90 -16.43
CA ILE A 140 -3.36 -9.31 -16.64
C ILE A 140 -2.70 -9.88 -15.40
N ILE A 141 -3.42 -10.78 -14.70
CA ILE A 141 -2.97 -11.39 -13.44
C ILE A 141 -1.59 -12.07 -13.61
N ALA A 142 -1.41 -12.84 -14.69
CA ALA A 142 -0.15 -13.54 -14.94
C ALA A 142 1.05 -12.64 -15.20
N ASP A 143 0.81 -11.35 -15.50
CA ASP A 143 1.86 -10.38 -15.82
C ASP A 143 2.18 -9.43 -14.65
N TYR A 144 1.53 -9.60 -13.50
CA TYR A 144 1.72 -8.72 -12.34
C TYR A 144 3.20 -8.63 -11.92
N GLY A 145 3.92 -9.75 -11.83
CA GLY A 145 5.33 -9.75 -11.44
C GLY A 145 6.23 -9.01 -12.43
N ASN A 146 5.94 -9.07 -13.74
CA ASN A 146 6.66 -8.28 -14.74
C ASN A 146 6.39 -6.78 -14.56
N CYS A 147 5.14 -6.41 -14.35
CA CYS A 147 4.73 -5.05 -14.10
C CYS A 147 5.40 -4.49 -12.81
N TYR A 148 5.41 -5.29 -11.72
CA TYR A 148 6.10 -4.91 -10.49
C TYR A 148 7.59 -4.63 -10.74
N ARG A 149 8.31 -5.51 -11.43
CA ARG A 149 9.75 -5.33 -11.72
C ARG A 149 10.04 -4.08 -12.54
N GLN A 150 9.17 -3.69 -13.46
CA GLN A 150 9.32 -2.43 -14.21
C GLN A 150 9.20 -1.22 -13.27
N VAL A 151 8.22 -1.22 -12.38
CA VAL A 151 8.04 -0.16 -11.39
C VAL A 151 9.21 -0.14 -10.39
N GLU A 152 9.63 -1.31 -9.87
CA GLU A 152 10.82 -1.45 -9.00
C GLU A 152 12.07 -0.84 -9.64
N GLN A 153 12.28 -1.09 -10.95
CA GLN A 153 13.43 -0.56 -11.67
C GLN A 153 13.42 0.98 -11.73
N LEU A 154 12.24 1.61 -11.90
CA LEU A 154 12.14 3.08 -11.87
C LEU A 154 12.61 3.67 -10.54
N PHE A 155 12.25 3.04 -9.42
CA PHE A 155 12.69 3.46 -8.09
C PHE A 155 14.19 3.20 -7.89
N THR A 156 14.69 2.07 -8.38
CA THR A 156 16.12 1.72 -8.30
C THR A 156 16.97 2.73 -9.10
N ASP A 157 16.54 3.08 -10.31
CA ASP A 157 17.26 4.02 -11.17
C ASP A 157 17.24 5.45 -10.62
N ALA A 158 16.10 5.85 -10.01
CA ALA A 158 15.95 7.21 -9.50
C ALA A 158 16.67 7.45 -8.15
N PHE A 159 16.71 6.43 -7.28
CA PHE A 159 17.17 6.61 -5.89
C PHE A 159 18.34 5.68 -5.50
N GLY A 160 18.72 4.72 -6.33
CA GLY A 160 19.72 3.71 -5.99
C GLY A 160 19.28 2.74 -4.90
N ILE A 161 17.99 2.69 -4.56
CA ILE A 161 17.39 1.81 -3.54
C ILE A 161 16.69 0.64 -4.20
N LYS A 162 16.67 -0.50 -3.50
CA LYS A 162 15.89 -1.66 -3.91
C LYS A 162 14.67 -1.79 -2.99
N PRO A 163 13.44 -1.63 -3.53
CA PRO A 163 12.22 -1.93 -2.80
C PRO A 163 12.15 -3.39 -2.33
N ASP A 164 11.27 -3.66 -1.35
CA ASP A 164 11.10 -5.03 -0.85
C ASP A 164 10.56 -5.94 -1.95
N LYS A 165 11.39 -6.91 -2.32
CA LYS A 165 11.08 -7.89 -3.37
C LYS A 165 9.87 -8.77 -3.05
N LEU A 166 9.46 -8.90 -1.79
CA LEU A 166 8.27 -9.66 -1.43
C LEU A 166 7.00 -9.07 -2.06
N CYS A 167 6.98 -7.78 -2.36
CA CYS A 167 5.86 -7.12 -3.04
C CYS A 167 5.71 -7.51 -4.52
N GLU A 168 6.68 -8.22 -5.12
CA GLU A 168 6.53 -8.87 -6.43
C GLU A 168 5.48 -9.99 -6.41
N ASP A 169 5.26 -10.60 -5.24
CA ASP A 169 4.19 -11.58 -5.07
C ASP A 169 2.84 -10.86 -5.08
N LEU A 170 1.99 -11.23 -6.05
CA LEU A 170 0.65 -10.68 -6.21
C LEU A 170 -0.19 -10.74 -4.93
N SER A 171 -0.01 -11.78 -4.12
CA SER A 171 -0.74 -11.96 -2.88
C SER A 171 -0.07 -11.32 -1.65
N HIS A 172 1.01 -10.58 -1.82
CA HIS A 172 1.68 -9.93 -0.70
C HIS A 172 0.83 -8.82 -0.09
N PRO A 173 0.40 -8.94 1.18
CA PRO A 173 -0.47 -7.96 1.81
C PRO A 173 0.33 -6.76 2.33
N CYS A 174 -0.23 -5.57 2.19
CA CYS A 174 0.33 -4.35 2.75
C CYS A 174 -0.33 -4.05 4.10
N PHE A 175 0.45 -3.97 5.18
CA PHE A 175 -0.06 -3.47 6.46
C PHE A 175 -0.51 -2.02 6.35
N ILE A 176 -1.70 -1.72 6.90
CA ILE A 176 -2.17 -0.34 7.02
C ILE A 176 -1.26 0.46 7.96
N SER A 177 -1.20 1.77 7.76
CA SER A 177 -0.39 2.68 8.58
C SER A 177 -1.21 3.86 9.07
N TYR A 178 -0.56 4.80 9.74
CA TYR A 178 -1.07 6.12 10.06
C TYR A 178 -0.07 7.19 9.61
N ASP A 179 -0.52 8.05 8.72
CA ASP A 179 0.26 9.18 8.20
C ASP A 179 -0.69 10.33 7.85
N PRO A 180 -0.87 11.34 8.74
CA PRO A 180 -1.72 12.48 8.45
C PRO A 180 -1.21 13.33 7.28
N ASP A 181 0.09 13.24 6.99
CA ASP A 181 0.75 13.96 5.89
C ASP A 181 0.90 13.08 4.63
N MET A 182 0.09 12.03 4.50
CA MET A 182 0.11 11.20 3.30
C MET A 182 -0.20 12.01 2.04
N TYR A 183 0.38 11.57 0.92
CA TYR A 183 0.07 12.12 -0.40
C TYR A 183 -1.03 11.30 -1.07
N TYR A 184 -1.94 11.98 -1.77
CA TYR A 184 -2.94 11.34 -2.61
C TYR A 184 -3.20 12.18 -3.87
N ASN A 185 -3.02 11.56 -5.03
CA ASN A 185 -3.33 12.13 -6.34
C ASN A 185 -4.47 11.34 -7.01
N PRO A 186 -5.73 11.79 -6.91
CA PRO A 186 -6.86 11.10 -7.55
C PRO A 186 -6.82 11.14 -9.08
N TYR A 187 -5.95 11.94 -9.67
CA TYR A 187 -5.77 12.10 -11.12
C TYR A 187 -4.54 11.34 -11.65
N ALA A 188 -3.94 10.45 -10.84
CA ALA A 188 -2.81 9.66 -11.31
C ALA A 188 -3.17 8.91 -12.59
N VAL A 189 -2.24 8.84 -13.53
CA VAL A 189 -2.36 8.16 -14.83
C VAL A 189 -1.37 7.00 -14.89
N PRO A 190 -1.64 5.90 -15.65
CA PRO A 190 -0.68 4.83 -15.82
C PRO A 190 0.55 5.28 -16.59
#